data_6c7b525f0db0bacfe1130e1f70c888eb
#
_entry.id   6c7b525f0db0bacfe1130e1f70c888eb
#
_cell.length_a   1.000
_cell.length_b   1.000
_cell.length_c   1.000
_cell.angle_alpha   90.00
_cell.angle_beta   90.00
_cell.angle_gamma   90.00
#
_symmetry.space_group_name_H-M   'P 1'
#
loop_
_entity.id
_entity.type
_entity.pdbx_description
1 polymer ?
#
loop_
_entity_poly.entity_id
_entity_poly.type
_entity_poly.pdbx_seq_one_letter_code
_entity_poly.pdbx_strand_id
1 'polypeptide(L)'
;METLSKEIKTYFDVAVTIDYDGLSNTHPIIVLNALKNIIGDNRKRPSRILLDSMKKLIDKYPKRTDDNTILNNVAKDGIGLTVFISDLEDACQSGNPEEMENAAAKIQWVSENGLGVLEVLIEVAIQDFNRLGILSYHLQRAHHFDQDQKKTWHYNRCLL
;
A
#
# COMPACT_ATOMS: atom_id res chain seq x y z
N MET A 1 -20.56 -15.19 -0.16
CA MET A 1 -19.87 -14.08 0.54
C MET A 1 -18.36 -14.14 0.33
N GLU A 2 -17.74 -15.29 0.50
CA GLU A 2 -16.30 -15.49 0.28
C GLU A 2 -15.84 -15.10 -1.13
N THR A 3 -16.62 -15.42 -2.16
CA THR A 3 -16.30 -15.07 -3.55
C THR A 3 -16.24 -13.56 -3.79
N LEU A 4 -17.18 -12.79 -3.24
CA LEU A 4 -17.21 -11.33 -3.37
C LEU A 4 -16.00 -10.68 -2.68
N SER A 5 -15.66 -11.12 -1.47
CA SER A 5 -14.48 -10.60 -0.76
C SER A 5 -13.20 -10.91 -1.51
N LYS A 6 -13.08 -12.11 -2.10
CA LYS A 6 -11.92 -12.49 -2.93
C LYS A 6 -11.83 -11.65 -4.20
N GLU A 7 -12.97 -11.38 -4.87
CA GLU A 7 -13.01 -10.52 -6.05
C GLU A 7 -12.53 -9.10 -5.71
N ILE A 8 -13.07 -8.50 -4.64
CA ILE A 8 -12.66 -7.17 -4.19
C ILE A 8 -11.19 -7.15 -3.77
N LYS A 9 -10.71 -8.20 -3.04
CA LYS A 9 -9.30 -8.32 -2.67
C LYS A 9 -8.39 -8.29 -3.91
N THR A 10 -8.76 -9.00 -4.98
CA THR A 10 -7.99 -8.98 -6.22
C THR A 10 -7.82 -7.56 -6.78
N TYR A 11 -8.84 -6.71 -6.67
CA TYR A 11 -8.74 -5.32 -7.10
C TYR A 11 -7.78 -4.51 -6.22
N PHE A 12 -7.77 -4.74 -4.90
CA PHE A 12 -6.76 -4.12 -4.02
C PHE A 12 -5.35 -4.63 -4.31
N ASP A 13 -5.18 -5.93 -4.50
CA ASP A 13 -3.88 -6.53 -4.84
C ASP A 13 -3.25 -5.91 -6.10
N VAL A 14 -4.09 -5.55 -7.06
CA VAL A 14 -3.65 -4.82 -8.26
C VAL A 14 -3.41 -3.34 -7.95
N ALA A 15 -4.31 -2.70 -7.19
CA ALA A 15 -4.23 -1.28 -6.91
C ALA A 15 -2.94 -0.87 -6.18
N VAL A 16 -2.46 -1.71 -5.26
CA VAL A 16 -1.21 -1.45 -4.53
C VAL A 16 0.06 -1.64 -5.36
N THR A 17 -0.07 -2.15 -6.57
CA THR A 17 1.04 -2.24 -7.54
C THR A 17 0.99 -1.15 -8.61
N ILE A 18 0.02 -0.25 -8.56
CA ILE A 18 -0.09 0.84 -9.55
C ILE A 18 1.12 1.76 -9.43
N ASP A 19 1.71 2.08 -10.58
CA ASP A 19 2.66 3.17 -10.73
C ASP A 19 1.86 4.47 -10.90
N TYR A 20 1.76 5.23 -9.80
CA TYR A 20 0.88 6.40 -9.71
C TYR A 20 1.68 7.69 -9.53
N ASP A 21 1.62 8.54 -10.53
CA ASP A 21 2.31 9.84 -10.60
C ASP A 21 1.42 11.05 -10.23
N GLY A 22 0.19 10.79 -9.78
CA GLY A 22 -0.77 11.82 -9.40
C GLY A 22 -0.66 12.27 -7.95
N LEU A 23 -1.56 13.16 -7.55
CA LEU A 23 -1.64 13.61 -6.16
C LEU A 23 -2.07 12.50 -5.22
N SER A 24 -1.49 12.43 -4.03
CA SER A 24 -1.77 11.39 -3.03
C SER A 24 -3.26 11.29 -2.68
N ASN A 25 -3.98 12.41 -2.61
CA ASN A 25 -5.41 12.44 -2.31
C ASN A 25 -6.31 11.99 -3.47
N THR A 26 -5.75 11.66 -4.62
CA THR A 26 -6.45 11.12 -5.80
C THR A 26 -6.02 9.69 -6.13
N HIS A 27 -5.22 9.05 -5.29
CA HIS A 27 -4.76 7.68 -5.50
C HIS A 27 -5.94 6.70 -5.65
N PRO A 28 -5.89 5.78 -6.63
CA PRO A 28 -7.02 4.86 -6.94
C PRO A 28 -7.53 4.05 -5.75
N ILE A 29 -6.69 3.73 -4.79
CA ILE A 29 -7.06 2.96 -3.59
C ILE A 29 -8.15 3.66 -2.76
N ILE A 30 -8.20 4.98 -2.79
CA ILE A 30 -9.20 5.78 -2.08
C ILE A 30 -10.61 5.48 -2.64
N VAL A 31 -10.74 5.54 -3.96
CA VAL A 31 -12.00 5.25 -4.65
C VAL A 31 -12.38 3.79 -4.49
N LEU A 32 -11.42 2.86 -4.62
CA LEU A 32 -11.67 1.43 -4.42
C LEU A 32 -12.21 1.14 -3.02
N ASN A 33 -11.62 1.74 -1.99
CA ASN A 33 -12.08 1.53 -0.63
C ASN A 33 -13.48 2.11 -0.38
N ALA A 34 -13.80 3.26 -0.98
CA ALA A 34 -15.16 3.83 -0.95
C ALA A 34 -16.16 2.90 -1.66
N LEU A 35 -15.84 2.42 -2.85
CA LEU A 35 -16.69 1.48 -3.61
C LEU A 35 -16.90 0.17 -2.85
N LYS A 36 -15.84 -0.39 -2.25
CA LYS A 36 -15.94 -1.58 -1.38
C LYS A 36 -16.94 -1.36 -0.24
N ASN A 37 -16.93 -0.20 0.40
CA ASN A 37 -17.85 0.08 1.49
C ASN A 37 -19.30 0.13 1.00
N ILE A 38 -19.57 0.84 -0.11
CA ILE A 38 -20.90 0.91 -0.72
C ILE A 38 -21.41 -0.48 -1.14
N ILE A 39 -20.56 -1.31 -1.75
CA ILE A 39 -20.90 -2.69 -2.10
C ILE A 39 -21.16 -3.50 -0.82
N GLY A 40 -20.41 -3.24 0.25
CA GLY A 40 -20.54 -3.88 1.55
C GLY A 40 -21.89 -3.66 2.23
N ASP A 41 -22.57 -2.53 1.97
CA ASP A 41 -23.88 -2.21 2.52
C ASP A 41 -24.98 -3.15 1.98
N ASN A 42 -24.79 -3.70 0.77
CA ASN A 42 -25.73 -4.66 0.18
C ASN A 42 -25.03 -5.93 -0.34
N ARG A 43 -24.38 -6.66 0.57
CA ARG A 43 -23.61 -7.89 0.25
C ARG A 43 -24.41 -9.00 -0.39
N LYS A 44 -25.74 -9.04 -0.14
CA LYS A 44 -26.62 -10.07 -0.71
C LYS A 44 -26.90 -9.85 -2.20
N ARG A 45 -26.83 -8.59 -2.64
CA ARG A 45 -27.03 -8.19 -4.04
C ARG A 45 -26.00 -7.13 -4.44
N PRO A 46 -24.73 -7.53 -4.57
CA PRO A 46 -23.65 -6.59 -4.88
C PRO A 46 -23.89 -5.96 -6.25
N SER A 47 -23.67 -4.66 -6.33
CA SER A 47 -23.81 -3.92 -7.60
C SER A 47 -22.70 -4.31 -8.56
N ARG A 48 -23.06 -4.92 -9.69
CA ARG A 48 -22.13 -5.25 -10.76
C ARG A 48 -21.53 -4.01 -11.40
N ILE A 49 -22.29 -2.93 -11.50
CA ILE A 49 -21.80 -1.65 -12.03
C ILE A 49 -20.62 -1.13 -11.19
N LEU A 50 -20.71 -1.22 -9.85
CA LEU A 50 -19.63 -0.79 -8.97
C LEU A 50 -18.42 -1.71 -9.06
N LEU A 51 -18.59 -3.02 -9.13
CA LEU A 51 -17.51 -3.97 -9.34
C LEU A 51 -16.80 -3.75 -10.68
N ASP A 52 -17.55 -3.55 -11.76
CA ASP A 52 -16.99 -3.22 -13.08
C ASP A 52 -16.24 -1.87 -13.05
N SER A 53 -16.73 -0.91 -12.27
CA SER A 53 -16.05 0.38 -12.08
C SER A 53 -14.73 0.23 -11.33
N MET A 54 -14.66 -0.63 -10.31
CA MET A 54 -13.40 -0.95 -9.61
C MET A 54 -12.38 -1.54 -10.60
N LYS A 55 -12.81 -2.51 -11.42
CA LYS A 55 -11.94 -3.12 -12.44
C LYS A 55 -11.42 -2.10 -13.44
N LYS A 56 -12.32 -1.30 -14.03
CA LYS A 56 -11.94 -0.25 -15.01
C LYS A 56 -10.97 0.76 -14.41
N LEU A 57 -11.13 1.08 -13.14
CA LEU A 57 -10.25 2.02 -12.45
C LEU A 57 -8.82 1.51 -12.37
N ILE A 58 -8.61 0.26 -11.96
CA ILE A 58 -7.27 -0.31 -11.82
C ILE A 58 -6.61 -0.63 -13.16
N ASP A 59 -7.40 -0.95 -14.19
CA ASP A 59 -6.91 -1.24 -15.55
C ASP A 59 -6.38 0.03 -16.25
N LYS A 60 -6.75 1.22 -15.76
CA LYS A 60 -6.37 2.51 -16.34
C LYS A 60 -4.90 2.86 -16.14
N TYR A 61 -4.26 2.35 -15.09
CA TYR A 61 -2.93 2.76 -14.68
C TYR A 61 -1.88 1.69 -14.97
N PRO A 62 -0.63 2.08 -15.31
CA PRO A 62 0.50 1.17 -15.38
C PRO A 62 0.79 0.55 -14.01
N LYS A 63 1.53 -0.56 -14.00
CA LYS A 63 1.91 -1.26 -12.78
C LYS A 63 3.41 -1.14 -12.58
N ARG A 64 3.84 -0.97 -11.32
CA ARG A 64 5.25 -1.08 -10.94
C ARG A 64 5.74 -2.50 -11.22
N THR A 65 7.00 -2.62 -11.62
CA THR A 65 7.65 -3.89 -11.93
C THR A 65 8.89 -4.14 -11.08
N ASP A 66 9.24 -3.20 -10.22
CA ASP A 66 10.49 -3.15 -9.45
C ASP A 66 10.34 -3.56 -7.97
N ASP A 67 9.11 -3.77 -7.47
CA ASP A 67 8.84 -4.06 -6.06
C ASP A 67 9.73 -5.20 -5.50
N ASN A 68 9.85 -6.31 -6.23
CA ASN A 68 10.70 -7.42 -5.82
C ASN A 68 12.20 -7.14 -6.03
N THR A 69 12.54 -6.30 -7.00
CA THR A 69 13.93 -5.96 -7.30
C THR A 69 14.55 -5.19 -6.13
N ILE A 70 13.82 -4.22 -5.58
CA ILE A 70 14.27 -3.42 -4.43
C ILE A 70 14.54 -4.33 -3.22
N LEU A 71 13.59 -5.20 -2.88
CA LEU A 71 13.76 -6.15 -1.78
C LEU A 71 14.98 -7.07 -2.00
N ASN A 72 15.15 -7.60 -3.21
CA ASN A 72 16.24 -8.50 -3.52
C ASN A 72 17.61 -7.80 -3.50
N ASN A 73 17.69 -6.54 -3.91
CA ASN A 73 18.93 -5.77 -3.85
C ASN A 73 19.36 -5.55 -2.40
N VAL A 74 18.45 -5.11 -1.55
CA VAL A 74 18.74 -4.96 -0.11
C VAL A 74 19.21 -6.27 0.52
N ALA A 75 18.60 -7.40 0.16
CA ALA A 75 19.03 -8.70 0.68
C ALA A 75 20.44 -9.10 0.21
N LYS A 76 20.82 -8.74 -1.02
CA LYS A 76 22.18 -9.01 -1.56
C LYS A 76 23.24 -8.12 -0.95
N ASP A 77 22.92 -6.84 -0.76
CA ASP A 77 23.87 -5.85 -0.21
C ASP A 77 24.11 -6.04 1.29
N GLY A 78 23.25 -6.86 1.92
CA GLY A 78 23.30 -7.16 3.35
C GLY A 78 22.49 -6.16 4.18
N ILE A 79 21.70 -6.71 5.12
CA ILE A 79 20.79 -5.92 5.97
C ILE A 79 21.53 -5.22 7.11
N GLY A 80 22.76 -5.68 7.41
CA GLY A 80 23.53 -5.24 8.57
C GLY A 80 23.18 -6.03 9.84
N LEU A 81 23.89 -5.72 10.94
CA LEU A 81 23.69 -6.40 12.23
C LEU A 81 22.46 -5.87 12.99
N THR A 82 22.07 -4.65 12.70
CA THR A 82 20.96 -3.95 13.38
C THR A 82 20.24 -3.07 12.38
N VAL A 83 18.92 -3.07 12.45
CA VAL A 83 18.05 -2.19 11.65
C VAL A 83 17.21 -1.38 12.63
N PHE A 84 17.26 -0.06 12.51
CA PHE A 84 16.50 0.84 13.38
C PHE A 84 15.29 1.42 12.63
N ILE A 85 14.19 1.55 13.35
CA ILE A 85 12.97 2.22 12.84
C ILE A 85 13.27 3.70 12.57
N SER A 86 14.10 4.34 13.41
CA SER A 86 14.53 5.73 13.23
C SER A 86 15.22 5.99 11.89
N ASP A 87 15.89 4.99 11.30
CA ASP A 87 16.53 5.15 10.00
C ASP A 87 15.47 5.41 8.89
N LEU A 88 14.29 4.79 9.01
CA LEU A 88 13.20 5.06 8.08
C LEU A 88 12.56 6.44 8.33
N GLU A 89 12.37 6.83 9.58
CA GLU A 89 11.85 8.15 9.93
C GLU A 89 12.78 9.25 9.40
N ASP A 90 14.09 9.13 9.62
CA ASP A 90 15.10 10.07 9.14
C ASP A 90 15.13 10.12 7.60
N ALA A 91 15.06 8.97 6.94
CA ALA A 91 14.97 8.89 5.48
C ALA A 91 13.70 9.58 4.94
N CYS A 92 12.57 9.41 5.59
CA CYS A 92 11.33 10.10 5.21
C CYS A 92 11.44 11.62 5.38
N GLN A 93 12.14 12.08 6.44
CA GLN A 93 12.38 13.51 6.67
C GLN A 93 13.38 14.11 5.68
N SER A 94 14.37 13.33 5.22
CA SER A 94 15.32 13.78 4.19
C SER A 94 14.64 14.03 2.84
N GLY A 95 13.53 13.32 2.56
CA GLY A 95 12.79 13.40 1.31
C GLY A 95 13.54 12.74 0.13
N ASN A 96 14.55 11.92 0.39
CA ASN A 96 15.28 11.16 -0.63
C ASN A 96 14.55 9.82 -0.89
N PRO A 97 13.93 9.61 -2.06
CA PRO A 97 13.17 8.40 -2.33
C PRO A 97 13.99 7.10 -2.25
N GLU A 98 15.25 7.14 -2.69
CA GLU A 98 16.14 5.96 -2.67
C GLU A 98 16.49 5.56 -1.22
N GLU A 99 16.76 6.53 -0.34
CA GLU A 99 17.01 6.29 1.08
C GLU A 99 15.74 5.75 1.76
N MET A 100 14.57 6.32 1.47
CA MET A 100 13.28 5.86 2.00
C MET A 100 13.00 4.40 1.61
N GLU A 101 13.14 4.07 0.32
CA GLU A 101 12.92 2.71 -0.17
C GLU A 101 13.90 1.71 0.45
N ASN A 102 15.18 2.09 0.56
CA ASN A 102 16.22 1.23 1.15
C ASN A 102 15.96 0.97 2.64
N ALA A 103 15.67 2.00 3.42
CA ALA A 103 15.36 1.88 4.85
C ALA A 103 14.10 1.03 5.07
N ALA A 104 13.02 1.30 4.32
CA ALA A 104 11.79 0.53 4.40
C ALA A 104 12.00 -0.94 4.01
N ALA A 105 12.78 -1.22 2.96
CA ALA A 105 13.07 -2.58 2.52
C ALA A 105 13.91 -3.36 3.56
N LYS A 106 14.86 -2.72 4.25
CA LYS A 106 15.61 -3.35 5.34
C LYS A 106 14.70 -3.75 6.49
N ILE A 107 13.81 -2.87 6.93
CA ILE A 107 12.85 -3.18 7.99
C ILE A 107 11.88 -4.28 7.53
N GLN A 108 11.43 -4.23 6.27
CA GLN A 108 10.57 -5.28 5.68
C GLN A 108 11.19 -6.67 5.78
N TRP A 109 12.51 -6.78 5.56
CA TRP A 109 13.23 -8.04 5.66
C TRP A 109 13.35 -8.58 7.08
N VAL A 110 13.50 -7.72 8.09
CA VAL A 110 13.66 -8.15 9.48
C VAL A 110 12.34 -8.28 10.22
N SER A 111 11.26 -7.74 9.67
CA SER A 111 9.93 -7.86 10.26
C SER A 111 9.19 -9.10 9.72
N GLU A 112 8.42 -9.75 10.57
CA GLU A 112 7.71 -10.99 10.22
C GLU A 112 6.75 -10.83 9.04
N ASN A 113 6.09 -9.66 8.91
CA ASN A 113 5.10 -9.39 7.86
C ASN A 113 5.17 -7.98 7.27
N GLY A 114 6.18 -7.18 7.61
CA GLY A 114 6.33 -5.80 7.15
C GLY A 114 5.34 -4.79 7.74
N LEU A 115 4.54 -5.21 8.71
CA LEU A 115 3.51 -4.34 9.32
C LEU A 115 4.14 -3.14 10.03
N GLY A 116 5.26 -3.34 10.71
CA GLY A 116 5.99 -2.25 11.37
C GLY A 116 6.42 -1.14 10.42
N VAL A 117 6.75 -1.48 9.17
CA VAL A 117 7.04 -0.47 8.13
C VAL A 117 5.80 0.38 7.85
N LEU A 118 4.65 -0.27 7.65
CA LEU A 118 3.40 0.43 7.36
C LEU A 118 2.99 1.37 8.50
N GLU A 119 3.16 0.95 9.74
CA GLU A 119 2.87 1.77 10.92
C GLU A 119 3.72 3.03 10.96
N VAL A 120 5.03 2.90 10.81
CA VAL A 120 5.97 4.04 10.78
C VAL A 120 5.63 4.99 9.62
N LEU A 121 5.41 4.46 8.42
CA LEU A 121 5.07 5.28 7.26
C LEU A 121 3.74 6.04 7.45
N ILE A 122 2.76 5.43 8.10
CA ILE A 122 1.50 6.11 8.44
C ILE A 122 1.75 7.21 9.48
N GLU A 123 2.54 6.96 10.53
CA GLU A 123 2.88 7.97 11.54
C GLU A 123 3.59 9.18 10.94
N VAL A 124 4.55 8.95 10.04
CA VAL A 124 5.21 10.03 9.31
C VAL A 124 4.23 10.76 8.37
N ALA A 125 3.41 10.01 7.64
CA ALA A 125 2.48 10.58 6.67
C ALA A 125 1.41 11.48 7.32
N ILE A 126 0.94 11.17 8.53
CA ILE A 126 -0.03 12.02 9.23
C ILE A 126 0.57 13.32 9.77
N GLN A 127 1.87 13.48 9.81
CA GLN A 127 2.50 14.78 10.10
C GLN A 127 2.20 15.80 8.98
N ASP A 128 2.02 15.34 7.73
CA ASP A 128 1.48 16.13 6.62
C ASP A 128 0.04 15.68 6.29
N PHE A 129 -0.84 15.84 7.26
CA PHE A 129 -2.22 15.35 7.18
C PHE A 129 -2.99 15.87 5.97
N ASN A 130 -2.76 17.10 5.58
CA ASN A 130 -3.45 17.71 4.43
C ASN A 130 -3.13 17.02 3.11
N ARG A 131 -1.90 16.51 2.95
CA ARG A 131 -1.45 15.86 1.74
C ARG A 131 -1.63 14.33 1.79
N LEU A 132 -1.25 13.70 2.90
CA LEU A 132 -1.12 12.26 3.01
C LEU A 132 -2.18 11.58 3.89
N GLY A 133 -2.89 12.32 4.75
CA GLY A 133 -3.81 11.73 5.72
C GLY A 133 -4.94 10.90 5.10
N ILE A 134 -5.52 11.34 3.99
CA ILE A 134 -6.55 10.58 3.27
C ILE A 134 -5.98 9.29 2.70
N LEU A 135 -4.82 9.35 2.05
CA LEU A 135 -4.18 8.17 1.46
C LEU A 135 -3.84 7.16 2.55
N SER A 136 -3.18 7.59 3.64
CA SER A 136 -2.80 6.74 4.77
C SER A 136 -4.00 6.02 5.39
N TYR A 137 -5.10 6.74 5.62
CA TYR A 137 -6.33 6.15 6.13
C TYR A 137 -6.86 5.05 5.21
N HIS A 138 -6.93 5.31 3.90
CA HIS A 138 -7.48 4.35 2.95
C HIS A 138 -6.55 3.16 2.72
N LEU A 139 -5.23 3.37 2.75
CA LEU A 139 -4.24 2.28 2.69
C LEU A 139 -4.36 1.36 3.89
N GLN A 140 -4.41 1.91 5.10
CA GLN A 140 -4.60 1.12 6.32
C GLN A 140 -5.90 0.31 6.27
N ARG A 141 -7.00 0.93 5.86
CA ARG A 141 -8.31 0.25 5.72
C ARG A 141 -8.29 -0.85 4.67
N ALA A 142 -7.60 -0.66 3.56
CA ALA A 142 -7.45 -1.66 2.52
C ALA A 142 -6.54 -2.81 2.98
N HIS A 143 -5.44 -2.51 3.66
CA HIS A 143 -4.54 -3.51 4.24
C HIS A 143 -5.25 -4.39 5.28
N HIS A 144 -6.08 -3.81 6.15
CA HIS A 144 -6.89 -4.59 7.09
C HIS A 144 -7.95 -5.48 6.41
N PHE A 145 -8.39 -5.12 5.22
CA PHE A 145 -9.30 -5.96 4.43
C PHE A 145 -8.55 -7.16 3.81
N ASP A 146 -7.26 -7.03 3.56
CA ASP A 146 -6.37 -8.10 3.11
C ASP A 146 -5.93 -8.98 4.29
N GLN A 147 -6.73 -9.98 4.60
CA GLN A 147 -6.47 -10.88 5.74
C GLN A 147 -5.17 -11.70 5.60
N ASP A 148 -4.71 -11.93 4.37
CA ASP A 148 -3.49 -12.71 4.10
C ASP A 148 -2.20 -11.92 4.34
N GLN A 149 -2.27 -10.60 4.30
CA GLN A 149 -1.15 -9.64 4.47
C GLN A 149 0.09 -9.91 3.59
N LYS A 150 -0.06 -10.72 2.53
CA LYS A 150 1.04 -11.10 1.62
C LYS A 150 1.56 -9.96 0.76
N LYS A 151 0.78 -8.88 0.66
CA LYS A 151 1.09 -7.71 -0.14
C LYS A 151 1.54 -6.50 0.69
N THR A 152 1.88 -6.67 1.96
CA THR A 152 2.25 -5.56 2.86
C THR A 152 3.33 -4.69 2.26
N TRP A 153 4.38 -5.27 1.64
CA TRP A 153 5.41 -4.49 0.95
C TRP A 153 4.84 -3.57 -0.14
N HIS A 154 3.87 -4.04 -0.92
CA HIS A 154 3.24 -3.23 -1.96
C HIS A 154 2.40 -2.09 -1.37
N TYR A 155 1.77 -2.30 -0.19
CA TYR A 155 1.10 -1.24 0.55
C TYR A 155 2.11 -0.19 1.05
N ASN A 156 3.25 -0.63 1.60
CA ASN A 156 4.32 0.25 2.05
C ASN A 156 4.83 1.14 0.89
N ARG A 157 5.04 0.55 -0.29
CA ARG A 157 5.47 1.25 -1.50
C ARG A 157 4.48 2.34 -1.99
N CYS A 158 3.24 2.32 -1.56
CA CYS A 158 2.28 3.39 -1.88
C CYS A 158 2.48 4.65 -1.04
N LEU A 159 3.25 4.59 0.06
CA LEU A 159 3.56 5.73 0.93
C LEU A 159 5.01 6.23 0.78
N LEU A 160 5.87 5.46 0.12
CA LEU A 160 7.24 5.83 -0.25
C LEU A 160 7.26 6.63 -1.55
#